data_8538d65a0e8d0ec3b70fb5d86ad80470
#
_entry.id   8538d65a0e8d0ec3b70fb5d86ad80470
#
_cell.length_a   1.000
_cell.length_b   1.000
_cell.length_c   1.000
_cell.angle_alpha   90.00
_cell.angle_beta   90.00
_cell.angle_gamma   90.00
#
_symmetry.space_group_name_H-M   'P 1'
#
loop_
_entity.id
_entity.type
_entity.pdbx_description
1 polymer ?
#
loop_
_entity_poly.entity_id
_entity_poly.type
_entity_poly.pdbx_seq_one_letter_code
_entity_poly.pdbx_strand_id
1 'polypeptide(L)'
;MCSSDLEAVLNAAGTSAAEKSIALYMVPGMGHCQGGAGTDTFDKVAAIEQWVAAGRAPAQIVAVHRTAGKIDRTRPLCPYPEVAKYKGTGSTDEAANFVCAKP
;
A
#
# COMPACT_ATOMS: atom_id res chain seq x y z
N MET A 1 8.81 7.82 5.92
CA MET A 1 9.43 8.05 4.59
C MET A 1 8.41 8.70 3.68
N CYS A 2 8.79 9.68 2.92
CA CYS A 2 7.93 10.29 1.90
C CYS A 2 8.43 9.95 0.49
N SER A 3 7.65 10.33 -0.54
CA SER A 3 8.01 10.02 -1.92
C SER A 3 9.34 10.63 -2.36
N SER A 4 9.69 11.82 -1.86
CA SER A 4 10.98 12.46 -2.17
C SER A 4 12.18 11.68 -1.59
N ASP A 5 12.01 11.03 -0.44
CA ASP A 5 13.06 10.19 0.14
C ASP A 5 13.26 8.93 -0.71
N LEU A 6 12.17 8.32 -1.16
CA LEU A 6 12.24 7.16 -2.05
C LEU A 6 12.92 7.52 -3.36
N GLU A 7 12.57 8.64 -3.98
CA GLU A 7 13.19 9.10 -5.21
C GLU A 7 14.68 9.34 -5.04
N ALA A 8 15.10 9.90 -3.89
CA ALA A 8 16.52 10.07 -3.58
C ALA A 8 17.26 8.74 -3.49
N VAL A 9 16.65 7.71 -2.88
CA VAL A 9 17.21 6.36 -2.81
C VAL A 9 17.31 5.73 -4.21
N LEU A 10 16.27 5.85 -5.04
CA LEU A 10 16.27 5.34 -6.41
C LEU A 10 17.38 5.98 -7.24
N ASN A 11 17.60 7.28 -7.09
CA ASN A 11 18.66 8.01 -7.79
C ASN A 11 20.07 7.60 -7.33
N ALA A 12 20.25 7.38 -6.01
CA ALA A 12 21.55 7.04 -5.44
C ALA A 12 21.95 5.58 -5.70
N ALA A 13 21.02 4.64 -5.56
CA ALA A 13 21.28 3.20 -5.65
C ALA A 13 20.99 2.58 -7.01
N GLY A 14 20.24 3.28 -7.86
CA GLY A 14 19.70 2.74 -9.11
C GLY A 14 18.38 2.01 -8.87
N THR A 15 17.46 2.12 -9.83
CA THR A 15 16.09 1.59 -9.71
C THR A 15 16.07 0.08 -9.45
N SER A 16 16.85 -0.68 -10.20
CA SER A 16 16.86 -2.15 -10.09
C SER A 16 17.33 -2.65 -8.72
N ALA A 17 18.38 -2.04 -8.16
CA ALA A 17 18.89 -2.40 -6.84
C ALA A 17 17.95 -1.93 -5.71
N ALA A 18 17.41 -0.73 -5.83
CA ALA A 18 16.52 -0.16 -4.82
C ALA A 18 15.19 -0.91 -4.73
N GLU A 19 14.60 -1.33 -5.85
CA GLU A 19 13.34 -2.08 -5.88
C GLU A 19 13.40 -3.41 -5.13
N LYS A 20 14.58 -3.98 -4.96
CA LYS A 20 14.79 -5.21 -4.21
C LYS A 20 14.84 -5.01 -2.70
N SER A 21 15.12 -3.79 -2.25
CA SER A 21 15.39 -3.51 -0.84
C SER A 21 14.45 -2.49 -0.20
N ILE A 22 13.70 -1.70 -0.97
CA ILE A 22 12.82 -0.66 -0.44
C ILE A 22 11.57 -0.53 -1.31
N ALA A 23 10.43 -0.32 -0.65
CA ALA A 23 9.16 0.00 -1.30
C ALA A 23 8.38 0.96 -0.41
N LEU A 24 7.66 1.90 -1.02
CA LEU A 24 6.81 2.85 -0.32
C LEU A 24 5.36 2.58 -0.68
N TYR A 25 4.53 2.38 0.33
CA TYR A 25 3.09 2.22 0.19
C TYR A 25 2.41 3.40 0.88
N MET A 26 1.76 4.25 0.11
CA MET A 26 1.02 5.39 0.66
C MET A 26 -0.34 4.95 1.18
N VAL A 27 -0.75 5.46 2.33
CA VAL A 27 -2.05 5.16 2.95
C VAL A 27 -2.88 6.45 3.02
N PRO A 28 -3.70 6.72 2.02
CA PRO A 28 -4.52 7.93 2.02
C PRO A 28 -5.49 7.97 3.20
N GLY A 29 -5.59 9.11 3.86
CA GLY A 29 -6.53 9.31 4.96
C GLY A 29 -6.13 8.71 6.29
N MET A 30 -4.91 8.17 6.42
CA MET A 30 -4.38 7.70 7.70
C MET A 30 -3.82 8.88 8.52
N GLY A 31 -4.08 8.87 9.83
CA GLY A 31 -3.44 9.80 10.76
C GLY A 31 -1.98 9.43 11.01
N HIS A 32 -1.31 10.15 11.92
CA HIS A 32 0.07 9.84 12.26
C HIS A 32 0.14 8.46 12.93
N CYS A 33 0.81 7.52 12.27
CA CYS A 33 1.00 6.11 12.66
C CYS A 33 -0.26 5.24 12.61
N GLN A 34 -1.45 5.78 12.86
CA GLN A 34 -2.72 5.05 12.82
C GLN A 34 -3.90 6.02 12.91
N GLY A 35 -5.11 5.49 12.72
CA GLY A 35 -6.34 6.27 12.81
C GLY A 35 -6.62 7.09 11.56
N GLY A 36 -7.65 7.92 11.62
CA GLY A 36 -8.14 8.68 10.47
C GLY A 36 -9.22 7.92 9.71
N ALA A 37 -9.64 8.46 8.56
CA ALA A 37 -10.69 7.88 7.73
C ALA A 37 -10.21 6.78 6.78
N GLY A 38 -8.90 6.63 6.61
CA GLY A 38 -8.30 5.65 5.69
C GLY A 38 -8.13 4.27 6.30
N THR A 39 -7.70 3.33 5.47
CA THR A 39 -7.42 1.95 5.89
C THR A 39 -6.03 1.90 6.50
N ASP A 40 -5.95 1.86 7.82
CA ASP A 40 -4.72 2.02 8.60
C ASP A 40 -4.11 0.72 9.13
N THR A 41 -4.75 -0.42 8.90
CA THR A 41 -4.37 -1.70 9.49
C THR A 41 -4.14 -2.78 8.45
N PHE A 42 -2.99 -3.41 8.50
CA PHE A 42 -2.65 -4.57 7.67
C PHE A 42 -1.65 -5.47 8.39
N ASP A 43 -1.53 -6.71 7.93
CA ASP A 43 -0.57 -7.67 8.48
C ASP A 43 0.83 -7.40 7.92
N LYS A 44 1.66 -6.71 8.71
CA LYS A 44 3.02 -6.33 8.34
C LYS A 44 3.95 -7.52 8.22
N VAL A 45 3.76 -8.53 9.06
CA VAL A 45 4.58 -9.74 9.04
C VAL A 45 4.30 -10.54 7.79
N ALA A 46 3.03 -10.75 7.45
CA ALA A 46 2.65 -11.43 6.20
C ALA A 46 3.20 -10.71 4.97
N ALA A 47 3.18 -9.38 4.95
CA ALA A 47 3.72 -8.59 3.84
C ALA A 47 5.22 -8.83 3.65
N ILE A 48 6.01 -8.84 4.72
CA ILE A 48 7.45 -9.07 4.62
C ILE A 48 7.78 -10.53 4.28
N GLU A 49 7.04 -11.49 4.80
CA GLU A 49 7.18 -12.90 4.45
C GLU A 49 6.90 -13.14 2.98
N GLN A 50 5.86 -12.53 2.43
CA GLN A 50 5.53 -12.58 1.02
C GLN A 50 6.65 -12.00 0.16
N TRP A 51 7.24 -10.89 0.58
CA TRP A 51 8.36 -10.26 -0.11
C TRP A 51 9.57 -11.21 -0.18
N VAL A 52 9.94 -11.78 0.96
CA VAL A 52 11.08 -12.72 1.04
C VAL A 52 10.84 -13.96 0.18
N ALA A 53 9.65 -14.54 0.26
CA ALA A 53 9.29 -15.74 -0.50
C ALA A 53 9.25 -15.50 -2.02
N ALA A 54 8.72 -14.36 -2.46
CA ALA A 54 8.57 -14.02 -3.88
C ALA A 54 9.83 -13.37 -4.47
N GLY A 55 10.77 -12.88 -3.65
CA GLY A 55 11.94 -12.14 -4.10
C GLY A 55 11.65 -10.73 -4.61
N ARG A 56 10.43 -10.21 -4.35
CA ARG A 56 10.00 -8.87 -4.75
C ARG A 56 8.95 -8.33 -3.80
N ALA A 57 8.83 -7.01 -3.72
CA ALA A 57 7.81 -6.35 -2.93
C ALA A 57 6.40 -6.75 -3.40
N PRO A 58 5.42 -6.87 -2.48
CA PRO A 58 4.04 -7.16 -2.85
C PRO A 58 3.49 -6.16 -3.86
N ALA A 59 2.77 -6.66 -4.87
CA ALA A 59 2.12 -5.80 -5.87
C ALA A 59 1.00 -4.94 -5.26
N GLN A 60 0.42 -5.42 -4.16
CA GLN A 60 -0.51 -4.68 -3.33
C GLN A 60 -0.58 -5.31 -1.94
N ILE A 61 -0.95 -4.50 -0.95
CA ILE A 61 -1.21 -4.95 0.41
C ILE A 61 -2.65 -4.56 0.75
N VAL A 62 -3.51 -5.53 1.08
CA VAL A 62 -4.88 -5.20 1.47
C VAL A 62 -4.89 -4.73 2.91
N ALA A 63 -5.33 -3.49 3.10
CA ALA A 63 -5.48 -2.87 4.41
C ALA A 63 -6.95 -2.68 4.76
N VAL A 64 -7.24 -2.60 6.05
CA VAL A 64 -8.60 -2.48 6.57
C VAL A 64 -8.76 -1.22 7.41
N HIS A 65 -9.98 -0.72 7.47
CA HIS A 65 -10.44 0.27 8.42
C HIS A 65 -11.48 -0.38 9.33
N ARG A 66 -11.44 -0.05 10.62
CA ARG A 66 -12.40 -0.58 11.59
C ARG A 66 -13.13 0.56 12.28
N THR A 67 -14.42 0.33 12.53
CA THR A 67 -15.25 1.17 13.39
C THR A 67 -15.82 0.28 14.48
N ALA A 68 -15.57 0.62 15.74
CA ALA A 68 -16.01 -0.16 16.90
C ALA A 68 -15.58 -1.65 16.83
N GLY A 69 -14.36 -1.90 16.34
CA GLY A 69 -13.79 -3.25 16.22
C GLY A 69 -14.23 -4.05 15.00
N LYS A 70 -15.13 -3.51 14.17
CA LYS A 70 -15.61 -4.19 12.97
C LYS A 70 -14.97 -3.57 11.71
N ILE A 71 -14.60 -4.42 10.75
CA ILE A 71 -14.09 -3.98 9.46
C ILE A 71 -15.25 -3.39 8.67
N ASP A 72 -15.14 -2.10 8.33
CA ASP A 72 -16.13 -1.38 7.52
C ASP A 72 -15.61 -1.00 6.15
N ARG A 73 -14.30 -1.09 5.93
CA ARG A 73 -13.70 -0.79 4.63
C ARG A 73 -12.40 -1.56 4.45
N THR A 74 -12.16 -2.04 3.23
CA THR A 74 -10.87 -2.58 2.80
C THR A 74 -10.40 -1.82 1.57
N ARG A 75 -9.08 -1.65 1.43
CA ARG A 75 -8.48 -0.95 0.29
C ARG A 75 -7.12 -1.54 -0.03
N PRO A 76 -6.74 -1.70 -1.30
CA PRO A 76 -5.37 -2.09 -1.61
C PRO A 76 -4.44 -0.90 -1.39
N LEU A 77 -3.35 -1.14 -0.69
CA LEU A 77 -2.22 -0.22 -0.64
C LEU A 77 -1.31 -0.56 -1.81
N CYS A 78 -0.98 0.44 -2.61
CA CYS A 78 -0.22 0.26 -3.83
C CYS A 78 1.20 0.78 -3.67
N PRO A 79 2.21 0.09 -4.26
CA PRO A 79 3.57 0.60 -4.22
C PRO A 79 3.68 1.88 -5.05
N TYR A 80 4.31 2.90 -4.48
CA TYR A 80 4.54 4.18 -5.16
C TYR A 80 5.27 3.95 -6.51
N PRO A 81 4.90 4.57 -7.61
CA PRO A 81 3.92 5.68 -7.75
C PRO A 81 2.49 5.25 -8.07
N GLU A 82 2.17 3.98 -7.98
CA GLU A 82 0.82 3.50 -8.24
C GLU A 82 -0.16 3.96 -7.15
N VAL A 83 -1.43 4.07 -7.55
CA VAL A 83 -2.55 4.41 -6.66
C VAL A 83 -3.68 3.41 -6.86
N ALA A 84 -4.52 3.26 -5.84
CA ALA A 84 -5.72 2.43 -5.94
C ALA A 84 -6.76 3.14 -6.80
N LYS A 85 -7.08 2.57 -7.96
CA LYS A 85 -8.11 3.08 -8.86
C LYS A 85 -9.36 2.22 -8.80
N TYR A 86 -10.51 2.86 -8.59
CA TYR A 86 -11.80 2.19 -8.59
C TYR A 86 -12.15 1.67 -9.98
N LYS A 87 -12.60 0.41 -10.05
CA LYS A 87 -12.96 -0.25 -11.31
C LYS A 87 -14.27 0.25 -11.91
N GLY A 88 -15.09 1.00 -11.14
CA GLY A 88 -16.35 1.57 -11.59
C GLY A 88 -17.58 0.75 -11.26
N THR A 89 -17.45 -0.42 -10.66
CA THR A 89 -18.56 -1.27 -10.24
C THR A 89 -18.32 -1.87 -8.86
N GLY A 90 -19.38 -2.14 -8.12
CA GLY A 90 -19.31 -2.69 -6.78
C GLY A 90 -19.11 -1.62 -5.69
N SER A 91 -19.01 -2.06 -4.45
CA SER A 91 -18.82 -1.16 -3.30
C SER A 91 -17.43 -0.53 -3.31
N THR A 92 -17.37 0.76 -3.00
CA THR A 92 -16.10 1.45 -2.76
C THR A 92 -15.47 1.11 -1.41
N ASP A 93 -16.14 0.30 -0.60
CA ASP A 93 -15.61 -0.19 0.67
C ASP A 93 -14.95 -1.56 0.58
N GLU A 94 -14.84 -2.11 -0.63
CA GLU A 94 -14.23 -3.41 -0.88
C GLU A 94 -12.99 -3.29 -1.77
N ALA A 95 -11.86 -3.79 -1.27
CA ALA A 95 -10.58 -3.76 -1.99
C ALA A 95 -10.63 -4.45 -3.36
N ALA A 96 -11.46 -5.48 -3.51
CA ALA A 96 -11.60 -6.22 -4.76
C ALA A 96 -12.08 -5.35 -5.93
N ASN A 97 -12.72 -4.21 -5.64
CA ASN A 97 -13.24 -3.29 -6.65
C ASN A 97 -12.23 -2.19 -7.05
N PHE A 98 -10.98 -2.36 -6.66
CA PHE A 98 -9.87 -1.46 -6.98
C PHE A 98 -8.73 -2.20 -7.66
N VAL A 99 -7.93 -1.47 -8.39
CA VAL A 99 -6.69 -1.97 -9.01
C VAL A 99 -5.57 -0.96 -8.78
N CYS A 100 -4.36 -1.46 -8.52
CA CYS A 100 -3.18 -0.62 -8.45
C CYS A 100 -2.73 -0.25 -9.85
N ALA A 101 -2.67 1.04 -10.13
CA ALA A 101 -2.26 1.55 -11.44
C ALA A 101 -1.63 2.94 -11.29
N LYS A 102 -0.83 3.33 -12.28
CA LYS A 102 -0.27 4.69 -12.31
C LYS A 102 -1.39 5.73 -12.44
N PRO A 103 -1.20 6.90 -11.80
CA PRO A 103 -2.20 7.97 -11.88
C PRO A 103 -2.46 8.43 -13.30
#